data_dc0783aeb893ad2f7da01ed6cb27ed62
#
_entry.id   dc0783aeb893ad2f7da01ed6cb27ed62
#
_cell.length_a   1.000
_cell.length_b   1.000
_cell.length_c   1.000
_cell.angle_alpha   90.00
_cell.angle_beta   90.00
_cell.angle_gamma   90.00
#
_symmetry.space_group_name_H-M   'P 1'
#
loop_
_entity.id
_entity.type
_entity.pdbx_description
1 polymer ?
#
loop_
_entity_poly.entity_id
_entity_poly.type
_entity_poly.pdbx_seq_one_letter_code
_entity_poly.pdbx_strand_id
1 'polypeptide(L)'
;TKITGGGNLILGSESFKNAELKGNAVSGSSVTYNDTGSATVTNANSNRYFHWKTVNEHVSAGVTLCLSVMYKPVSGTDELCMEINYNNTWAVIKAADQLEIKQTNGWVLRYGLWTPPSDAIVKWVDIGSGSTHAGTGNYTNKFELLHPMLQYGNAPTAWTASSGDYITEENAKSLISQSADEIKTEVSSLKETTTTISNDLDSTKQEFKTVKESVSAIDQKA
;
A
#
# COMPACT_ATOMS: atom_id res chain seq x y z
N THR A 1 -29.16 15.46 3.91
CA THR A 1 -28.43 15.38 2.62
C THR A 1 -27.78 14.02 2.57
N LYS A 2 -28.18 13.19 1.60
CA LYS A 2 -27.68 11.84 1.42
C LYS A 2 -26.27 11.95 0.83
N ILE A 3 -25.23 11.79 1.64
CA ILE A 3 -23.86 11.65 1.15
C ILE A 3 -23.76 10.20 0.68
N THR A 4 -23.84 9.98 -0.62
CA THR A 4 -23.63 8.68 -1.24
C THR A 4 -22.23 8.64 -1.81
N GLY A 5 -21.40 7.70 -1.29
CA GLY A 5 -20.20 7.26 -1.97
C GLY A 5 -19.05 8.25 -1.99
N GLY A 6 -18.47 8.56 -0.85
CA GLY A 6 -17.07 9.00 -0.80
C GLY A 6 -16.16 7.82 -1.11
N GLY A 7 -15.02 8.07 -1.75
CA GLY A 7 -14.00 7.04 -1.97
C GLY A 7 -13.48 6.44 -0.67
N ASN A 8 -12.60 5.44 -0.78
CA ASN A 8 -12.00 4.80 0.38
C ASN A 8 -11.12 5.78 1.15
N LEU A 9 -11.32 5.89 2.45
CA LEU A 9 -10.55 6.77 3.35
C LEU A 9 -9.31 6.08 3.93
N ILE A 10 -9.13 4.77 3.71
CA ILE A 10 -7.96 4.00 4.16
C ILE A 10 -6.84 4.13 3.14
N LEU A 11 -5.68 4.66 3.56
CA LEU A 11 -4.50 4.77 2.72
C LEU A 11 -3.82 3.40 2.55
N GLY A 12 -3.36 3.09 1.34
CA GLY A 12 -2.65 1.85 1.00
C GLY A 12 -3.50 0.59 1.07
N SER A 13 -4.83 0.72 0.93
CA SER A 13 -5.80 -0.38 1.11
C SER A 13 -5.74 -1.46 0.03
N GLU A 14 -4.97 -1.28 -1.02
CA GLU A 14 -4.76 -2.26 -2.10
C GLU A 14 -3.92 -3.47 -1.66
N SER A 15 -3.17 -3.35 -0.56
CA SER A 15 -2.38 -4.46 -0.03
C SER A 15 -2.26 -4.42 1.49
N PHE A 16 -2.48 -5.55 2.14
CA PHE A 16 -2.28 -5.71 3.58
C PHE A 16 -0.80 -5.57 4.02
N LYS A 17 0.16 -5.60 3.09
CA LYS A 17 1.57 -5.26 3.36
C LYS A 17 1.76 -3.79 3.76
N ASN A 18 0.83 -2.93 3.39
CA ASN A 18 0.88 -1.49 3.67
C ASN A 18 0.36 -1.15 5.07
N ALA A 19 -0.29 -2.09 5.74
CA ALA A 19 -0.72 -1.94 7.13
C ALA A 19 0.41 -2.26 8.11
N GLU A 20 0.38 -1.63 9.27
CA GLU A 20 1.20 -2.06 10.39
C GLU A 20 0.54 -3.27 11.08
N LEU A 21 1.24 -4.40 11.14
CA LEU A 21 0.75 -5.58 11.83
C LEU A 21 0.93 -5.40 13.35
N LYS A 22 -0.16 -5.49 14.08
CA LYS A 22 -0.25 -5.39 15.55
C LYS A 22 -0.66 -6.71 16.18
N GLY A 23 -0.63 -6.72 17.50
CA GLY A 23 -1.03 -7.87 18.32
C GLY A 23 0.15 -8.71 18.79
N ASN A 24 -0.15 -9.78 19.52
CA ASN A 24 0.88 -10.65 20.09
C ASN A 24 1.29 -11.76 19.12
N ALA A 25 2.60 -11.90 18.92
CA ALA A 25 3.18 -13.00 18.17
C ALA A 25 3.50 -14.14 19.14
N VAL A 26 2.81 -15.26 19.00
CA VAL A 26 3.09 -16.49 19.73
C VAL A 26 3.47 -17.62 18.75
N SER A 27 4.14 -18.64 19.26
CA SER A 27 4.51 -19.80 18.45
C SER A 27 3.27 -20.43 17.80
N GLY A 28 3.34 -20.73 16.51
CA GLY A 28 2.21 -21.24 15.72
C GLY A 28 1.31 -20.17 15.10
N SER A 29 1.51 -18.89 15.43
CA SER A 29 0.81 -17.78 14.76
C SER A 29 1.60 -17.30 13.56
N SER A 30 0.91 -16.94 12.47
CA SER A 30 1.54 -16.44 11.25
C SER A 30 0.64 -15.51 10.48
N VAL A 31 1.26 -14.66 9.66
CA VAL A 31 0.58 -13.87 8.64
C VAL A 31 1.29 -14.10 7.32
N THR A 32 0.54 -14.45 6.30
CA THR A 32 1.03 -14.60 4.93
C THR A 32 0.37 -13.55 4.05
N TYR A 33 1.17 -12.81 3.33
CA TYR A 33 0.70 -11.83 2.35
C TYR A 33 0.72 -12.46 0.96
N ASN A 34 -0.40 -12.33 0.26
CA ASN A 34 -0.59 -12.90 -1.07
C ASN A 34 -0.42 -11.83 -2.16
N ASP A 35 -0.08 -12.24 -3.38
CA ASP A 35 0.13 -11.32 -4.51
C ASP A 35 -1.15 -10.59 -4.95
N THR A 36 -2.31 -11.09 -4.54
CA THR A 36 -3.61 -10.43 -4.74
C THR A 36 -3.87 -9.24 -3.82
N GLY A 37 -2.92 -8.92 -2.93
CA GLY A 37 -3.10 -7.88 -1.89
C GLY A 37 -3.78 -8.40 -0.62
N SER A 38 -4.23 -9.65 -0.59
CA SER A 38 -4.87 -10.27 0.58
C SER A 38 -3.85 -10.70 1.64
N ALA A 39 -4.33 -10.90 2.86
CA ALA A 39 -3.56 -11.51 3.94
C ALA A 39 -4.28 -12.75 4.48
N THR A 40 -3.51 -13.81 4.72
CA THR A 40 -3.97 -14.98 5.47
C THR A 40 -3.40 -14.90 6.88
N VAL A 41 -4.28 -14.88 7.87
CA VAL A 41 -3.92 -14.81 9.30
C VAL A 41 -4.18 -16.16 9.95
N THR A 42 -3.20 -16.65 10.69
CA THR A 42 -3.32 -17.82 11.57
C THR A 42 -3.01 -17.37 13.00
N ASN A 43 -3.97 -17.50 13.90
CA ASN A 43 -3.81 -17.26 15.32
C ASN A 43 -3.80 -18.62 16.07
N ALA A 44 -2.79 -18.78 16.94
CA ALA A 44 -2.66 -19.92 17.83
C ALA A 44 -2.71 -19.42 19.28
N ASN A 45 -3.91 -19.21 19.84
CA ASN A 45 -4.12 -18.54 21.12
C ASN A 45 -3.46 -17.14 21.15
N SER A 46 -3.72 -16.35 20.11
CA SER A 46 -3.13 -15.03 19.89
C SER A 46 -4.14 -14.06 19.31
N ASN A 47 -3.75 -12.81 19.21
CA ASN A 47 -4.49 -11.81 18.46
C ASN A 47 -3.58 -11.19 17.38
N ARG A 48 -4.15 -10.93 16.21
CA ARG A 48 -3.49 -10.26 15.10
C ARG A 48 -4.47 -9.35 14.42
N TYR A 49 -4.09 -8.09 14.27
CA TYR A 49 -4.85 -7.09 13.54
C TYR A 49 -3.95 -6.17 12.76
N PHE A 50 -4.52 -5.57 11.73
CA PHE A 50 -3.87 -4.66 10.83
C PHE A 50 -4.28 -3.24 11.15
N HIS A 51 -3.31 -2.39 11.37
CA HIS A 51 -3.45 -0.98 11.72
C HIS A 51 -3.18 -0.11 10.49
N TRP A 52 -4.19 0.61 10.03
CA TRP A 52 -4.16 1.40 8.81
C TRP A 52 -4.27 2.89 9.11
N LYS A 53 -3.48 3.70 8.38
CA LYS A 53 -3.72 5.15 8.31
C LYS A 53 -4.95 5.46 7.47
N THR A 54 -5.65 6.53 7.83
CA THR A 54 -6.67 7.17 7.01
C THR A 54 -6.17 8.51 6.48
N VAL A 55 -6.99 9.16 5.65
CA VAL A 55 -6.73 10.51 5.13
C VAL A 55 -6.89 11.62 6.19
N ASN A 56 -6.97 11.31 7.49
CA ASN A 56 -7.29 12.24 8.59
C ASN A 56 -8.65 12.95 8.36
N GLU A 57 -9.67 12.16 8.10
CA GLU A 57 -10.99 12.66 7.72
C GLU A 57 -11.71 13.38 8.87
N HIS A 58 -12.25 14.56 8.58
CA HIS A 58 -13.12 15.29 9.47
C HIS A 58 -14.56 14.87 9.25
N VAL A 59 -15.16 14.20 10.23
CA VAL A 59 -16.51 13.66 10.18
C VAL A 59 -17.41 14.44 11.14
N SER A 60 -18.46 15.05 10.62
CA SER A 60 -19.43 15.77 11.46
C SER A 60 -20.27 14.82 12.30
N ALA A 61 -20.70 15.29 13.47
CA ALA A 61 -21.64 14.57 14.32
C ALA A 61 -22.87 14.07 13.54
N GLY A 62 -23.29 12.83 13.80
CA GLY A 62 -24.44 12.23 13.15
C GLY A 62 -24.22 11.73 11.72
N VAL A 63 -23.02 11.89 11.15
CA VAL A 63 -22.68 11.36 9.82
C VAL A 63 -22.13 9.95 9.96
N THR A 64 -22.76 8.98 9.30
CA THR A 64 -22.39 7.57 9.41
C THR A 64 -21.22 7.22 8.48
N LEU A 65 -20.26 6.48 9.01
CA LEU A 65 -19.21 5.78 8.27
C LEU A 65 -19.50 4.27 8.24
N CYS A 66 -19.11 3.65 7.14
CA CYS A 66 -19.14 2.21 6.91
C CYS A 66 -17.71 1.70 6.79
N LEU A 67 -17.27 0.85 7.73
CA LEU A 67 -16.01 0.13 7.65
C LEU A 67 -16.27 -1.28 7.16
N SER A 68 -15.65 -1.69 6.08
CA SER A 68 -15.89 -2.98 5.44
C SER A 68 -14.57 -3.69 5.05
N VAL A 69 -14.65 -5.00 4.95
CA VAL A 69 -13.54 -5.85 4.49
C VAL A 69 -14.12 -7.13 3.89
N MET A 70 -13.50 -7.64 2.86
CA MET A 70 -13.72 -9.01 2.40
C MET A 70 -13.07 -9.96 3.40
N TYR A 71 -13.86 -10.86 3.96
CA TYR A 71 -13.47 -11.81 4.99
C TYR A 71 -13.80 -13.23 4.55
N LYS A 72 -12.87 -14.15 4.78
CA LYS A 72 -13.09 -15.58 4.51
C LYS A 72 -12.63 -16.38 5.70
N PRO A 73 -13.56 -16.91 6.51
CA PRO A 73 -13.21 -17.81 7.58
C PRO A 73 -12.67 -19.12 7.00
N VAL A 74 -11.58 -19.65 7.58
CA VAL A 74 -10.99 -20.93 7.21
C VAL A 74 -11.15 -21.96 8.32
N SER A 75 -10.89 -21.58 9.57
CA SER A 75 -11.07 -22.45 10.73
C SER A 75 -11.13 -21.66 12.04
N GLY A 76 -11.69 -22.27 13.09
CA GLY A 76 -11.74 -21.71 14.43
C GLY A 76 -12.94 -20.75 14.62
N THR A 77 -12.85 -19.92 15.68
CA THR A 77 -13.90 -18.97 16.03
C THR A 77 -13.90 -17.73 15.13
N ASP A 78 -15.08 -17.28 14.76
CA ASP A 78 -15.26 -16.04 14.03
C ASP A 78 -15.29 -14.86 15.00
N GLU A 79 -14.14 -14.22 15.16
CA GLU A 79 -13.94 -13.09 16.07
C GLU A 79 -13.31 -11.90 15.34
N LEU A 80 -13.77 -11.66 14.11
CA LEU A 80 -13.34 -10.47 13.36
C LEU A 80 -13.76 -9.22 14.13
N CYS A 81 -12.78 -8.38 14.45
CA CYS A 81 -12.98 -7.09 15.09
C CYS A 81 -12.60 -5.98 14.11
N MET A 82 -13.41 -4.94 14.07
CA MET A 82 -13.14 -3.71 13.31
C MET A 82 -13.19 -2.53 14.26
N GLU A 83 -12.27 -1.61 14.12
CA GLU A 83 -12.15 -0.45 15.00
C GLU A 83 -11.84 0.81 14.23
N ILE A 84 -12.41 1.92 14.66
CA ILE A 84 -12.19 3.26 14.08
C ILE A 84 -11.62 4.16 15.18
N ASN A 85 -10.42 4.66 14.98
CA ASN A 85 -9.83 5.67 15.85
C ASN A 85 -10.38 7.06 15.51
N TYR A 86 -10.89 7.74 16.53
CA TYR A 86 -11.37 9.12 16.41
C TYR A 86 -11.05 9.90 17.68
N ASN A 87 -10.62 11.14 17.53
CA ASN A 87 -10.35 12.04 18.67
C ASN A 87 -9.50 11.37 19.78
N ASN A 88 -8.52 10.52 19.42
CA ASN A 88 -7.67 9.72 20.32
C ASN A 88 -8.41 8.66 21.16
N THR A 89 -9.63 8.26 20.76
CA THR A 89 -10.34 7.12 21.30
C THR A 89 -10.75 6.15 20.19
N TRP A 90 -11.43 5.06 20.52
CA TRP A 90 -11.77 4.01 19.56
C TRP A 90 -13.26 3.64 19.62
N ALA A 91 -13.87 3.57 18.46
CA ALA A 91 -15.15 2.92 18.25
C ALA A 91 -14.88 1.46 17.85
N VAL A 92 -15.40 0.53 18.64
CA VAL A 92 -15.21 -0.90 18.47
C VAL A 92 -16.46 -1.52 17.87
N ILE A 93 -16.31 -2.22 16.75
CA ILE A 93 -17.38 -2.95 16.07
C ILE A 93 -17.04 -4.44 16.17
N LYS A 94 -17.62 -5.13 17.15
CA LYS A 94 -17.39 -6.56 17.39
C LYS A 94 -18.09 -7.41 16.32
N ALA A 95 -17.68 -8.67 16.18
CA ALA A 95 -18.26 -9.61 15.22
C ALA A 95 -19.81 -9.67 15.30
N ALA A 96 -20.37 -9.62 16.51
CA ALA A 96 -21.81 -9.64 16.74
C ALA A 96 -22.57 -8.39 16.24
N ASP A 97 -21.85 -7.27 16.08
CA ASP A 97 -22.42 -5.99 15.64
C ASP A 97 -22.16 -5.74 14.14
N GLN A 98 -21.49 -6.68 13.47
CA GLN A 98 -21.20 -6.59 12.04
C GLN A 98 -22.34 -7.19 11.22
N LEU A 99 -22.48 -6.66 10.02
CA LEU A 99 -23.35 -7.18 8.97
C LEU A 99 -22.53 -7.87 7.90
N GLU A 100 -23.16 -8.77 7.15
CA GLU A 100 -22.47 -9.49 6.08
C GLU A 100 -23.29 -9.59 4.80
N ILE A 101 -22.58 -9.56 3.68
CA ILE A 101 -23.11 -9.84 2.35
C ILE A 101 -22.32 -11.02 1.79
N LYS A 102 -23.01 -12.15 1.57
CA LYS A 102 -22.36 -13.35 1.00
C LYS A 102 -21.80 -13.06 -0.39
N GLN A 103 -20.61 -13.55 -0.61
CA GLN A 103 -19.87 -13.47 -1.87
C GLN A 103 -19.62 -14.88 -2.41
N THR A 104 -18.90 -14.99 -3.50
CA THR A 104 -18.51 -16.29 -4.08
C THR A 104 -17.32 -16.91 -3.36
N ASN A 105 -17.13 -18.24 -3.51
CA ASN A 105 -15.93 -18.97 -3.06
C ASN A 105 -15.61 -18.85 -1.56
N GLY A 106 -16.66 -18.76 -0.73
CA GLY A 106 -16.52 -18.72 0.73
C GLY A 106 -16.14 -17.36 1.29
N TRP A 107 -16.05 -16.33 0.46
CA TRP A 107 -15.91 -14.96 0.89
C TRP A 107 -17.23 -14.36 1.37
N VAL A 108 -17.14 -13.46 2.33
CA VAL A 108 -18.23 -12.59 2.74
C VAL A 108 -17.71 -11.15 2.81
N LEU A 109 -18.50 -10.19 2.41
CA LEU A 109 -18.23 -8.79 2.67
C LEU A 109 -18.77 -8.48 4.06
N ARG A 110 -17.88 -8.33 5.05
CA ARG A 110 -18.19 -7.91 6.40
C ARG A 110 -18.14 -6.40 6.50
N TYR A 111 -19.09 -5.81 7.22
CA TYR A 111 -19.06 -4.38 7.45
C TYR A 111 -19.73 -4.00 8.78
N GLY A 112 -19.25 -2.91 9.31
CA GLY A 112 -19.81 -2.29 10.50
C GLY A 112 -20.07 -0.81 10.27
N LEU A 113 -21.05 -0.28 10.98
CA LEU A 113 -21.47 1.12 10.90
C LEU A 113 -21.08 1.85 12.18
N TRP A 114 -20.58 3.06 12.01
CA TRP A 114 -20.28 3.94 13.13
C TRP A 114 -20.74 5.36 12.81
N THR A 115 -21.40 5.98 13.78
CA THR A 115 -21.87 7.37 13.70
C THR A 115 -21.28 8.13 14.88
N PRO A 116 -20.41 9.13 14.66
CA PRO A 116 -19.81 9.88 15.74
C PRO A 116 -20.87 10.68 16.50
N PRO A 117 -20.80 10.68 17.85
CA PRO A 117 -21.72 11.45 18.68
C PRO A 117 -21.41 12.96 18.69
N SER A 118 -20.21 13.34 18.28
CA SER A 118 -19.71 14.71 18.10
C SER A 118 -18.78 14.76 16.90
N ASP A 119 -18.43 15.95 16.46
CA ASP A 119 -17.44 16.11 15.38
C ASP A 119 -16.14 15.35 15.72
N ALA A 120 -15.64 14.61 14.76
CA ALA A 120 -14.54 13.66 14.93
C ALA A 120 -13.48 13.82 13.85
N ILE A 121 -12.23 13.58 14.23
CA ILE A 121 -11.12 13.38 13.28
C ILE A 121 -10.78 11.90 13.32
N VAL A 122 -11.00 11.22 12.20
CA VAL A 122 -10.66 9.80 12.01
C VAL A 122 -9.24 9.71 11.48
N LYS A 123 -8.38 8.98 12.20
CA LYS A 123 -6.95 8.87 11.86
C LYS A 123 -6.51 7.46 11.48
N TRP A 124 -7.13 6.45 12.11
CA TRP A 124 -6.74 5.05 11.98
C TRP A 124 -7.93 4.14 11.92
N VAL A 125 -7.75 2.97 11.35
CA VAL A 125 -8.67 1.83 11.49
C VAL A 125 -7.86 0.58 11.81
N ASP A 126 -8.44 -0.30 12.62
CA ASP A 126 -7.90 -1.62 12.92
C ASP A 126 -8.86 -2.70 12.44
N ILE A 127 -8.33 -3.72 11.80
CA ILE A 127 -9.11 -4.87 11.29
C ILE A 127 -8.33 -6.15 11.58
N GLY A 128 -8.95 -7.09 12.26
CA GLY A 128 -8.33 -8.37 12.54
C GLY A 128 -9.05 -9.18 13.62
N SER A 129 -8.35 -10.12 14.23
CA SER A 129 -8.90 -10.97 15.29
C SER A 129 -8.32 -10.54 16.63
N GLY A 130 -9.18 -10.10 17.51
CA GLY A 130 -8.80 -9.55 18.82
C GLY A 130 -8.10 -8.20 18.71
N SER A 131 -8.30 -7.36 19.70
CA SER A 131 -7.67 -6.04 19.76
C SER A 131 -7.56 -5.61 21.21
N THR A 132 -6.53 -4.84 21.51
CA THR A 132 -6.33 -4.26 22.84
C THR A 132 -7.41 -3.24 23.18
N HIS A 133 -7.98 -2.57 22.19
CA HIS A 133 -9.03 -1.57 22.38
C HIS A 133 -10.41 -2.22 22.63
N ALA A 134 -10.64 -3.38 22.03
CA ALA A 134 -11.87 -4.15 22.26
C ALA A 134 -11.89 -4.87 23.60
N GLY A 135 -10.76 -4.92 24.33
CA GLY A 135 -10.63 -5.78 25.52
C GLY A 135 -10.80 -7.26 25.19
N THR A 136 -10.57 -7.65 23.95
CA THR A 136 -10.75 -9.02 23.47
C THR A 136 -9.50 -9.85 23.75
N GLY A 137 -9.71 -11.12 24.05
CA GLY A 137 -8.66 -12.09 24.36
C GLY A 137 -7.86 -12.56 23.15
N ASN A 138 -7.20 -13.69 23.35
CA ASN A 138 -6.52 -14.41 22.31
C ASN A 138 -7.44 -15.45 21.68
N TYR A 139 -7.27 -15.71 20.40
CA TYR A 139 -8.08 -16.62 19.61
C TYR A 139 -7.25 -17.69 18.92
N THR A 140 -7.87 -18.82 18.64
CA THR A 140 -7.34 -19.87 17.77
C THR A 140 -8.23 -19.93 16.54
N ASN A 141 -7.76 -19.29 15.46
CA ASN A 141 -8.53 -19.22 14.22
C ASN A 141 -7.61 -18.99 13.01
N LYS A 142 -8.16 -19.24 11.83
CA LYS A 142 -7.52 -18.93 10.56
C LYS A 142 -8.54 -18.26 9.64
N PHE A 143 -8.15 -17.18 8.98
CA PHE A 143 -9.00 -16.45 8.06
C PHE A 143 -8.17 -15.68 7.03
N GLU A 144 -8.84 -15.25 5.96
CA GLU A 144 -8.26 -14.38 4.93
C GLU A 144 -9.00 -13.03 4.93
N LEU A 145 -8.25 -11.96 4.65
CA LEU A 145 -8.74 -10.60 4.51
C LEU A 145 -8.33 -10.00 3.16
N LEU A 146 -9.23 -9.20 2.57
CA LEU A 146 -8.98 -8.51 1.30
C LEU A 146 -9.82 -7.23 1.24
N HIS A 147 -9.34 -6.19 0.56
CA HIS A 147 -10.07 -4.98 0.23
C HIS A 147 -10.71 -4.25 1.44
N PRO A 148 -9.91 -3.82 2.42
CA PRO A 148 -10.43 -2.99 3.50
C PRO A 148 -10.88 -1.63 2.95
N MET A 149 -12.01 -1.12 3.44
CA MET A 149 -12.58 0.15 3.00
C MET A 149 -13.32 0.86 4.12
N LEU A 150 -12.98 2.11 4.35
CA LEU A 150 -13.76 3.04 5.16
C LEU A 150 -14.37 4.09 4.25
N GLN A 151 -15.66 4.30 4.33
CA GLN A 151 -16.39 5.23 3.48
C GLN A 151 -17.55 5.90 4.19
N TYR A 152 -18.04 6.98 3.63
CA TYR A 152 -19.29 7.60 4.06
C TYR A 152 -20.48 6.73 3.63
N GLY A 153 -21.49 6.64 4.51
CA GLY A 153 -22.75 5.98 4.21
C GLY A 153 -23.10 4.84 5.17
N ASN A 154 -24.23 4.22 4.94
CA ASN A 154 -24.80 3.16 5.79
C ASN A 154 -24.78 1.77 5.14
N ALA A 155 -24.05 1.64 4.03
CA ALA A 155 -23.87 0.38 3.33
C ALA A 155 -22.51 0.40 2.58
N PRO A 156 -21.85 -0.76 2.44
CA PRO A 156 -20.63 -0.84 1.65
C PRO A 156 -20.94 -0.71 0.16
N THR A 157 -20.00 -0.13 -0.58
CA THR A 157 -20.00 -0.10 -2.05
C THR A 157 -18.92 -1.03 -2.58
N ALA A 158 -18.76 -1.11 -3.91
CA ALA A 158 -17.62 -1.77 -4.51
C ALA A 158 -16.31 -1.13 -4.01
N TRP A 159 -15.33 -1.96 -3.68
CA TRP A 159 -14.04 -1.48 -3.21
C TRP A 159 -13.33 -0.62 -4.26
N THR A 160 -12.71 0.45 -3.80
CA THR A 160 -11.82 1.31 -4.56
C THR A 160 -10.60 1.64 -3.71
N ALA A 161 -9.45 1.89 -4.34
CA ALA A 161 -8.31 2.45 -3.62
C ALA A 161 -8.64 3.86 -3.09
N SER A 162 -7.91 4.30 -2.08
CA SER A 162 -8.06 5.65 -1.56
C SER A 162 -7.63 6.69 -2.59
N SER A 163 -8.35 7.79 -2.67
CA SER A 163 -7.90 8.94 -3.47
C SER A 163 -6.58 9.54 -2.95
N GLY A 164 -6.27 9.32 -1.67
CA GLY A 164 -4.99 9.69 -1.07
C GLY A 164 -3.81 8.83 -1.53
N ASP A 165 -4.06 7.67 -2.16
CA ASP A 165 -3.03 6.79 -2.73
C ASP A 165 -2.62 7.21 -4.15
N TYR A 166 -3.42 8.04 -4.80
CA TYR A 166 -3.07 8.55 -6.11
C TYR A 166 -1.94 9.57 -6.00
N ILE A 167 -0.99 9.50 -6.92
CA ILE A 167 0.06 10.50 -7.04
C ILE A 167 -0.62 11.85 -7.32
N THR A 168 -0.45 12.81 -6.42
CA THR A 168 -0.93 14.17 -6.66
C THR A 168 -0.21 14.77 -7.86
N GLU A 169 -0.84 15.72 -8.56
CA GLU A 169 -0.21 16.41 -9.70
C GLU A 169 1.15 17.03 -9.30
N GLU A 170 1.27 17.52 -8.07
CA GLU A 170 2.49 18.09 -7.52
C GLU A 170 3.59 17.03 -7.34
N ASN A 171 3.25 15.85 -6.79
CA ASN A 171 4.18 14.73 -6.65
C ASN A 171 4.58 14.16 -8.01
N ALA A 172 3.64 14.07 -8.96
CA ALA A 172 3.94 13.65 -10.33
C ALA A 172 4.92 14.62 -11.02
N LYS A 173 4.71 15.93 -10.89
CA LYS A 173 5.62 16.97 -11.41
C LYS A 173 7.01 16.85 -10.77
N SER A 174 7.09 16.62 -9.45
CA SER A 174 8.37 16.45 -8.74
C SER A 174 9.13 15.24 -9.25
N LEU A 175 8.47 14.08 -9.40
CA LEU A 175 9.09 12.85 -9.92
C LEU A 175 9.55 13.02 -11.38
N ILE A 176 8.76 13.68 -12.22
CA ILE A 176 9.12 13.98 -13.62
C ILE A 176 10.33 14.89 -13.66
N SER A 177 10.38 15.94 -12.83
CA SER A 177 11.53 16.86 -12.76
C SER A 177 12.81 16.13 -12.33
N GLN A 178 12.73 15.28 -11.31
CA GLN A 178 13.87 14.48 -10.84
C GLN A 178 14.39 13.55 -11.93
N SER A 179 13.50 12.83 -12.62
CA SER A 179 13.87 11.94 -13.72
C SER A 179 14.50 12.72 -14.90
N ALA A 180 13.99 13.91 -15.20
CA ALA A 180 14.56 14.77 -16.25
C ALA A 180 15.97 15.24 -15.89
N ASP A 181 16.24 15.57 -14.64
CA ASP A 181 17.58 15.97 -14.18
C ASP A 181 18.58 14.80 -14.18
N GLU A 182 18.13 13.60 -13.82
CA GLU A 182 18.92 12.37 -13.92
C GLU A 182 19.32 12.08 -15.38
N ILE A 183 18.34 12.11 -16.30
CA ILE A 183 18.59 11.92 -17.75
C ILE A 183 19.55 12.98 -18.29
N LYS A 184 19.39 14.23 -17.90
CA LYS A 184 20.29 15.31 -18.32
C LYS A 184 21.73 15.08 -17.86
N THR A 185 21.91 14.55 -16.66
CA THR A 185 23.22 14.19 -16.11
C THR A 185 23.85 13.04 -16.90
N GLU A 186 23.08 11.99 -17.19
CA GLU A 186 23.55 10.86 -18.01
C GLU A 186 23.90 11.28 -19.44
N VAL A 187 23.08 12.12 -20.07
CA VAL A 187 23.36 12.65 -21.41
C VAL A 187 24.64 13.48 -21.43
N SER A 188 24.89 14.28 -20.38
CA SER A 188 26.13 15.04 -20.26
C SER A 188 27.37 14.14 -20.16
N SER A 189 27.30 13.08 -19.34
CA SER A 189 28.37 12.09 -19.21
C SER A 189 28.62 11.33 -20.51
N LEU A 190 27.55 10.94 -21.22
CA LEU A 190 27.66 10.32 -22.55
C LEU A 190 28.33 11.25 -23.56
N LYS A 191 28.03 12.54 -23.55
CA LYS A 191 28.66 13.54 -24.43
C LYS A 191 30.14 13.67 -24.15
N GLU A 192 30.56 13.70 -22.87
CA GLU A 192 31.99 13.73 -22.50
C GLU A 192 32.71 12.46 -22.97
N THR A 193 32.11 11.28 -22.74
CA THR A 193 32.66 10.00 -23.20
C THR A 193 32.78 9.98 -24.72
N THR A 194 31.79 10.45 -25.46
CA THR A 194 31.83 10.54 -26.93
C THR A 194 32.94 11.47 -27.41
N THR A 195 33.15 12.59 -26.72
CA THR A 195 34.25 13.52 -27.04
C THR A 195 35.59 12.85 -26.81
N THR A 196 35.78 12.13 -25.71
CA THR A 196 37.01 11.39 -25.43
C THR A 196 37.30 10.34 -26.50
N ILE A 197 36.31 9.53 -26.86
CA ILE A 197 36.43 8.52 -27.93
C ILE A 197 36.76 9.16 -29.26
N SER A 198 36.19 10.30 -29.60
CA SER A 198 36.54 11.03 -30.84
C SER A 198 37.99 11.48 -30.86
N ASN A 199 38.48 12.03 -29.74
CA ASN A 199 39.90 12.46 -29.62
C ASN A 199 40.85 11.27 -29.71
N ASP A 200 40.54 10.15 -29.06
CA ASP A 200 41.34 8.93 -29.10
C ASP A 200 41.37 8.34 -30.52
N LEU A 201 40.25 8.38 -31.22
CA LEU A 201 40.18 7.95 -32.61
C LEU A 201 41.03 8.82 -33.54
N ASP A 202 41.05 10.14 -33.34
CA ASP A 202 41.87 11.05 -34.14
C ASP A 202 43.36 10.87 -33.84
N SER A 203 43.72 10.63 -32.58
CA SER A 203 45.10 10.24 -32.20
C SER A 203 45.53 8.94 -32.89
N THR A 204 44.67 7.90 -32.81
CA THR A 204 44.95 6.61 -33.46
C THR A 204 45.10 6.74 -34.98
N LYS A 205 44.30 7.59 -35.64
CA LYS A 205 44.43 7.88 -37.07
C LYS A 205 45.77 8.53 -37.40
N GLN A 206 46.28 9.44 -36.57
CA GLN A 206 47.57 10.08 -36.74
C GLN A 206 48.71 9.07 -36.59
N GLU A 207 48.65 8.23 -35.56
CA GLU A 207 49.62 7.17 -35.34
C GLU A 207 49.67 6.20 -36.54
N PHE A 208 48.51 5.78 -37.04
CA PHE A 208 48.40 4.90 -38.21
C PHE A 208 48.99 5.54 -39.46
N LYS A 209 48.79 6.86 -39.68
CA LYS A 209 49.41 7.59 -40.78
C LYS A 209 50.91 7.59 -40.67
N THR A 210 51.48 7.84 -39.49
CA THR A 210 52.92 7.82 -39.24
C THR A 210 53.51 6.44 -39.50
N VAL A 211 52.87 5.38 -39.05
CA VAL A 211 53.28 3.99 -39.33
C VAL A 211 53.29 3.71 -40.83
N LYS A 212 52.22 4.10 -41.55
CA LYS A 212 52.15 3.93 -43.00
C LYS A 212 53.27 4.65 -43.77
N GLU A 213 53.57 5.87 -43.36
CA GLU A 213 54.71 6.65 -43.96
C GLU A 213 56.01 5.97 -43.67
N SER A 214 56.23 5.44 -42.47
CA SER A 214 57.45 4.71 -42.10
C SER A 214 57.65 3.41 -42.92
N VAL A 215 56.59 2.66 -43.09
CA VAL A 215 56.57 1.43 -43.90
C VAL A 215 56.92 1.76 -45.37
N SER A 216 56.31 2.79 -45.94
CA SER A 216 56.57 3.22 -47.30
C SER A 216 58.00 3.67 -47.48
N ALA A 217 58.64 4.32 -46.48
CA ALA A 217 60.02 4.71 -46.51
C ALA A 217 60.97 3.52 -46.40
N ILE A 218 60.62 2.42 -45.79
CA ILE A 218 61.40 1.17 -45.76
C ILE A 218 61.30 0.48 -47.09
N ASP A 219 60.14 0.36 -47.71
CA ASP A 219 59.98 -0.27 -49.02
C ASP A 219 60.78 0.45 -50.13
N GLN A 220 61.00 1.75 -50.01
CA GLN A 220 61.79 2.52 -50.98
C GLN A 220 63.30 2.32 -50.82
N LYS A 221 63.76 1.70 -49.72
CA LYS A 221 65.18 1.45 -49.45
C LYS A 221 65.60 -0.01 -49.70
N ALA A 222 64.65 -0.87 -49.98
CA ALA A 222 64.88 -2.27 -50.33
C ALA A 222 65.01 -2.44 -51.84
#